data_f788d4f75b36e5b1626e5b788f02376a
#
_entry.id   f788d4f75b36e5b1626e5b788f02376a
#
_cell.length_a   1.000
_cell.length_b   1.000
_cell.length_c   1.000
_cell.angle_alpha   90.00
_cell.angle_beta   90.00
_cell.angle_gamma   90.00
#
_symmetry.space_group_name_H-M   'P 1'
#
loop_
_entity.id
_entity.type
_entity.pdbx_description
1 polymer ?
#
loop_
_entity_poly.entity_id
_entity_poly.type
_entity_poly.pdbx_seq_one_letter_code
_entity_poly.pdbx_strand_id
1 'polypeptide(L)'
;IEEKGPNIEVGILNTDNFIRIKNSKAWQVYDENDILLASVPADTILQFNYINAKGEYVFDFINKTVRTKTNLYLRNSNHGIFTITSLDDIPTWNKTLNYNQFTGDLHLNYYEPKDRTWLIEILPLESYLKGIKETSNSDPIEYQKAMIIAARTYALYHLNKFEVEDSFFDVYPDERDQVYKGYVIETIMPNQMKAVKETE
;
A
#
# COMPACT_ATOMS: atom_id res chain seq x y z
N ILE A 1 -4.30 -16.19 -11.78
CA ILE A 1 -3.43 -17.04 -10.94
C ILE A 1 -3.50 -16.39 -9.58
N GLU A 2 -4.06 -17.08 -8.59
CA GLU A 2 -4.07 -16.63 -7.20
C GLU A 2 -2.60 -16.54 -6.74
N GLU A 3 -2.15 -15.37 -6.30
CA GLU A 3 -0.81 -15.22 -5.74
C GLU A 3 -0.76 -15.97 -4.40
N LYS A 4 0.25 -16.80 -4.24
CA LYS A 4 0.40 -17.68 -3.09
C LYS A 4 1.08 -16.94 -1.93
N GLY A 5 0.75 -17.33 -0.73
CA GLY A 5 1.38 -16.86 0.49
C GLY A 5 0.42 -16.07 1.39
N PRO A 6 0.86 -15.75 2.61
CA PRO A 6 0.10 -14.89 3.51
C PRO A 6 0.05 -13.46 2.98
N ASN A 7 -0.94 -12.70 3.38
CA ASN A 7 -0.92 -11.25 3.18
C ASN A 7 0.06 -10.61 4.16
N ILE A 8 0.65 -9.50 3.72
CA ILE A 8 1.46 -8.60 4.52
C ILE A 8 0.85 -7.20 4.50
N GLU A 9 0.95 -6.49 5.61
CA GLU A 9 0.47 -5.12 5.78
C GLU A 9 1.64 -4.16 5.82
N VAL A 10 1.68 -3.22 4.86
CA VAL A 10 2.76 -2.24 4.70
C VAL A 10 2.24 -0.84 4.99
N GLY A 11 2.81 -0.16 5.97
CA GLY A 11 2.42 1.21 6.31
C GLY A 11 3.00 2.24 5.34
N ILE A 12 2.37 2.46 4.19
CA ILE A 12 2.94 3.21 3.05
C ILE A 12 2.95 4.73 3.20
N LEU A 13 2.04 5.31 3.98
CA LEU A 13 1.96 6.75 4.20
C LEU A 13 1.42 7.06 5.59
N ASN A 14 2.02 8.04 6.26
CA ASN A 14 1.54 8.62 7.51
C ASN A 14 1.34 10.13 7.33
N THR A 15 0.12 10.63 7.50
CA THR A 15 -0.20 12.04 7.25
C THR A 15 -1.28 12.58 8.18
N ASP A 16 -1.22 13.88 8.45
CA ASP A 16 -2.25 14.69 9.09
C ASP A 16 -3.12 15.44 8.06
N ASN A 17 -2.83 15.27 6.77
CA ASN A 17 -3.56 15.89 5.67
C ASN A 17 -4.56 14.90 5.03
N PHE A 18 -5.33 15.42 4.07
CA PHE A 18 -6.19 14.59 3.23
C PHE A 18 -5.38 13.59 2.40
N ILE A 19 -6.02 12.48 2.08
CA ILE A 19 -5.48 11.47 1.16
C ILE A 19 -6.36 11.42 -0.09
N ARG A 20 -5.76 11.60 -1.27
CA ARG A 20 -6.44 11.48 -2.56
C ARG A 20 -6.03 10.21 -3.27
N ILE A 21 -7.02 9.41 -3.63
CA ILE A 21 -6.81 8.09 -4.21
C ILE A 21 -7.68 7.94 -5.46
N LYS A 22 -7.13 7.32 -6.49
CA LYS A 22 -7.86 6.75 -7.63
C LYS A 22 -7.37 5.34 -7.92
N ASN A 23 -8.14 4.58 -8.70
CA ASN A 23 -7.74 3.26 -9.18
C ASN A 23 -7.95 3.17 -10.68
N SER A 24 -7.08 2.47 -11.39
CA SER A 24 -7.18 2.21 -12.83
C SER A 24 -8.38 1.33 -13.23
N LYS A 25 -9.02 0.68 -12.26
CA LYS A 25 -10.24 -0.14 -12.39
C LYS A 25 -11.30 0.35 -11.41
N ALA A 26 -12.53 -0.16 -11.55
CA ALA A 26 -13.55 0.05 -10.53
C ALA A 26 -13.12 -0.56 -9.19
N TRP A 27 -13.46 0.09 -8.09
CA TRP A 27 -13.06 -0.27 -6.75
C TRP A 27 -14.17 0.06 -5.74
N GLN A 28 -14.01 -0.39 -4.51
CA GLN A 28 -15.04 -0.27 -3.50
C GLN A 28 -14.48 0.25 -2.18
N VAL A 29 -15.29 1.05 -1.47
CA VAL A 29 -14.97 1.55 -0.12
C VAL A 29 -15.90 0.87 0.87
N TYR A 30 -15.31 0.23 1.86
CA TYR A 30 -16.02 -0.41 2.97
C TYR A 30 -15.61 0.23 4.30
N ASP A 31 -16.47 0.11 5.28
CA ASP A 31 -16.09 0.34 6.68
C ASP A 31 -15.50 -0.95 7.30
N GLU A 32 -15.05 -0.88 8.55
CA GLU A 32 -14.48 -2.03 9.27
C GLU A 32 -15.51 -3.13 9.60
N ASN A 33 -16.80 -2.88 9.42
CA ASN A 33 -17.87 -3.86 9.58
C ASN A 33 -18.30 -4.50 8.27
N ASP A 34 -17.49 -4.36 7.20
CA ASP A 34 -17.81 -4.83 5.84
C ASP A 34 -19.05 -4.19 5.20
N ILE A 35 -19.46 -2.99 5.68
CA ILE A 35 -20.55 -2.25 5.07
C ILE A 35 -20.03 -1.49 3.86
N LEU A 36 -20.60 -1.75 2.68
CA LEU A 36 -20.25 -1.03 1.45
C LEU A 36 -20.72 0.43 1.52
N LEU A 37 -19.78 1.36 1.48
CA LEU A 37 -20.03 2.80 1.53
C LEU A 37 -20.07 3.44 0.14
N ALA A 38 -19.24 2.94 -0.81
CA ALA A 38 -19.19 3.43 -2.18
C ALA A 38 -18.66 2.37 -3.16
N SER A 39 -19.25 2.35 -4.38
CA SER A 39 -18.73 1.63 -5.55
C SER A 39 -18.19 2.67 -6.54
N VAL A 40 -16.90 2.76 -6.66
CA VAL A 40 -16.20 3.86 -7.33
C VAL A 40 -15.78 3.43 -8.73
N PRO A 41 -16.17 4.15 -9.79
CA PRO A 41 -15.69 3.86 -11.15
C PRO A 41 -14.18 4.04 -11.30
N ALA A 42 -13.61 3.39 -12.32
CA ALA A 42 -12.22 3.58 -12.70
C ALA A 42 -11.87 5.07 -12.88
N ASP A 43 -10.64 5.42 -12.54
CA ASP A 43 -10.05 6.76 -12.66
C ASP A 43 -10.77 7.89 -11.89
N THR A 44 -11.79 7.57 -11.12
CA THR A 44 -12.45 8.52 -10.21
C THR A 44 -11.58 8.78 -8.99
N ILE A 45 -11.29 10.06 -8.72
CA ILE A 45 -10.52 10.49 -7.54
C ILE A 45 -11.48 10.68 -6.38
N LEU A 46 -11.22 9.99 -5.26
CA LEU A 46 -11.81 10.32 -3.97
C LEU A 46 -10.79 11.00 -3.05
N GLN A 47 -11.25 11.97 -2.28
CA GLN A 47 -10.48 12.61 -1.22
C GLN A 47 -11.04 12.20 0.12
N PHE A 48 -10.21 11.58 0.94
CA PHE A 48 -10.51 11.18 2.31
C PHE A 48 -9.93 12.19 3.28
N ASN A 49 -10.76 12.65 4.20
CA ASN A 49 -10.36 13.52 5.31
C ASN A 49 -10.72 12.84 6.62
N TYR A 50 -9.86 12.97 7.63
CA TYR A 50 -10.24 12.63 9.01
C TYR A 50 -10.53 13.91 9.78
N ILE A 51 -11.67 13.97 10.46
CA ILE A 51 -12.11 15.13 11.23
C ILE A 51 -11.99 14.81 12.72
N ASN A 52 -10.86 15.18 13.32
CA ASN A 52 -10.54 14.90 14.72
C ASN A 52 -11.62 15.31 15.70
N ALA A 53 -12.14 16.54 15.58
CA ALA A 53 -13.18 17.04 16.48
C ALA A 53 -14.44 16.16 16.52
N LYS A 54 -14.64 15.28 15.54
CA LYS A 54 -15.77 14.38 15.41
C LYS A 54 -15.40 12.91 15.45
N GLY A 55 -14.11 12.58 15.32
CA GLY A 55 -13.63 11.22 15.23
C GLY A 55 -14.20 10.49 14.02
N GLU A 56 -14.23 11.12 12.83
CA GLU A 56 -14.87 10.55 11.66
C GLU A 56 -14.07 10.77 10.36
N TYR A 57 -14.06 9.77 9.48
CA TYR A 57 -13.69 9.92 8.09
C TYR A 57 -14.81 10.56 7.29
N VAL A 58 -14.44 11.43 6.36
CA VAL A 58 -15.38 12.12 5.47
C VAL A 58 -14.85 12.10 4.05
N PHE A 59 -15.71 11.73 3.11
CA PHE A 59 -15.45 11.85 1.67
C PHE A 59 -16.73 12.10 0.88
N ASP A 60 -16.62 12.79 -0.25
CA ASP A 60 -17.76 13.06 -1.13
C ASP A 60 -17.79 12.06 -2.28
N PHE A 61 -18.96 11.49 -2.54
CA PHE A 61 -19.20 10.59 -3.65
C PHE A 61 -20.62 10.72 -4.19
N ILE A 62 -20.77 10.96 -5.50
CA ILE A 62 -22.06 11.08 -6.24
C ILE A 62 -23.08 11.96 -5.48
N ASN A 63 -22.75 13.23 -5.30
CA ASN A 63 -23.60 14.23 -4.62
C ASN A 63 -23.99 13.89 -3.18
N LYS A 64 -23.24 13.00 -2.52
CA LYS A 64 -23.42 12.66 -1.11
C LYS A 64 -22.11 12.81 -0.37
N THR A 65 -22.16 13.37 0.84
CA THR A 65 -21.07 13.30 1.79
C THR A 65 -21.24 12.05 2.64
N VAL A 66 -20.29 11.13 2.50
CA VAL A 66 -20.21 9.90 3.32
C VAL A 66 -19.41 10.22 4.58
N ARG A 67 -19.89 9.74 5.72
CA ARG A 67 -19.27 9.89 7.03
C ARG A 67 -19.27 8.57 7.77
N THR A 68 -18.14 8.23 8.38
CA THR A 68 -18.04 7.05 9.25
C THR A 68 -17.04 7.28 10.37
N LYS A 69 -17.31 6.69 11.53
CA LYS A 69 -16.40 6.72 12.69
C LYS A 69 -15.44 5.55 12.73
N THR A 70 -15.56 4.63 11.79
CA THR A 70 -14.73 3.44 11.69
C THR A 70 -13.63 3.65 10.65
N ASN A 71 -12.60 2.83 10.71
CA ASN A 71 -11.57 2.78 9.69
C ASN A 71 -12.15 2.37 8.33
N LEU A 72 -11.42 2.67 7.26
CA LEU A 72 -11.87 2.44 5.89
C LEU A 72 -11.00 1.41 5.18
N TYR A 73 -11.65 0.48 4.47
CA TYR A 73 -11.01 -0.47 3.55
C TYR A 73 -11.38 -0.15 2.11
N LEU A 74 -10.37 0.01 1.27
CA LEU A 74 -10.51 0.25 -0.16
C LEU A 74 -10.11 -1.02 -0.89
N ARG A 75 -11.10 -1.75 -1.39
CA ARG A 75 -10.88 -3.06 -2.03
C ARG A 75 -10.60 -2.91 -3.51
N ASN A 76 -9.53 -3.55 -3.93
CA ASN A 76 -9.06 -3.55 -5.31
C ASN A 76 -9.75 -4.66 -6.10
N SER A 77 -10.77 -4.31 -6.86
CA SER A 77 -11.42 -5.25 -7.76
C SER A 77 -10.64 -5.39 -9.07
N ASN A 78 -10.53 -6.61 -9.58
CA ASN A 78 -9.97 -6.87 -10.93
C ASN A 78 -8.52 -6.42 -11.15
N HIS A 79 -7.64 -6.57 -10.16
CA HIS A 79 -6.20 -6.23 -10.27
C HIS A 79 -5.97 -4.80 -10.81
N GLY A 80 -6.70 -3.84 -10.30
CA GLY A 80 -6.48 -2.43 -10.58
C GLY A 80 -5.23 -1.91 -9.88
N ILE A 81 -4.79 -0.72 -10.27
CA ILE A 81 -3.65 -0.04 -9.66
C ILE A 81 -4.17 1.19 -8.94
N PHE A 82 -4.04 1.23 -7.64
CA PHE A 82 -4.28 2.44 -6.87
C PHE A 82 -3.16 3.44 -7.12
N THR A 83 -3.52 4.69 -7.34
CA THR A 83 -2.61 5.83 -7.39
C THR A 83 -2.96 6.81 -6.28
N ILE A 84 -2.02 7.05 -5.38
CA ILE A 84 -2.16 8.03 -4.31
C ILE A 84 -1.73 9.39 -4.85
N THR A 85 -2.69 10.17 -5.35
CA THR A 85 -2.40 11.43 -6.07
C THR A 85 -1.97 12.57 -5.14
N SER A 86 -2.06 12.38 -3.83
CA SER A 86 -1.54 13.28 -2.79
C SER A 86 -0.15 12.86 -2.26
N LEU A 87 0.45 11.79 -2.79
CA LEU A 87 1.77 11.32 -2.42
C LEU A 87 2.78 11.66 -3.51
N ASP A 88 3.81 12.43 -3.15
CA ASP A 88 4.97 12.72 -3.98
C ASP A 88 6.21 12.01 -3.39
N ASP A 89 6.53 10.85 -3.94
CA ASP A 89 7.76 10.11 -3.65
C ASP A 89 8.59 9.98 -4.93
N ILE A 90 9.17 11.12 -5.32
CA ILE A 90 9.90 11.29 -6.59
C ILE A 90 11.40 11.09 -6.35
N PRO A 91 12.02 10.05 -6.94
CA PRO A 91 13.44 9.80 -6.76
C PRO A 91 14.30 10.93 -7.36
N THR A 92 15.40 11.26 -6.68
CA THR A 92 16.31 12.33 -7.11
C THR A 92 16.95 12.07 -8.49
N TRP A 93 17.18 10.81 -8.83
CA TRP A 93 17.83 10.37 -10.06
C TRP A 93 16.90 10.31 -11.29
N ASN A 94 15.56 10.31 -11.10
CA ASN A 94 14.59 10.32 -12.20
C ASN A 94 13.30 11.06 -11.82
N LYS A 95 13.16 12.29 -12.28
CA LYS A 95 12.02 13.17 -11.97
C LYS A 95 10.72 12.79 -12.69
N THR A 96 10.74 11.79 -13.59
CA THR A 96 9.55 11.29 -14.28
C THR A 96 8.87 10.14 -13.54
N LEU A 97 9.53 9.58 -12.54
CA LEU A 97 8.97 8.55 -11.67
C LEU A 97 8.30 9.17 -10.43
N ASN A 98 7.25 8.52 -9.96
CA ASN A 98 6.67 8.77 -8.65
C ASN A 98 6.24 7.42 -8.05
N TYR A 99 6.75 7.07 -6.88
CA TYR A 99 6.47 5.81 -6.18
C TYR A 99 5.15 5.90 -5.41
N ASN A 100 4.06 6.21 -6.11
CA ASN A 100 2.73 6.44 -5.55
C ASN A 100 1.67 5.44 -6.07
N GLN A 101 2.09 4.30 -6.63
CA GLN A 101 1.23 3.29 -7.23
C GLN A 101 1.33 1.96 -6.48
N PHE A 102 0.17 1.34 -6.20
CA PHE A 102 0.02 0.17 -5.34
C PHE A 102 -1.02 -0.79 -5.90
N THR A 103 -0.83 -2.10 -5.70
CA THR A 103 -1.69 -3.16 -6.28
C THR A 103 -2.56 -3.87 -5.26
N GLY A 104 -2.24 -3.78 -3.99
CA GLY A 104 -3.00 -4.38 -2.90
C GLY A 104 -4.31 -3.64 -2.58
N ASP A 105 -5.05 -4.17 -1.62
CA ASP A 105 -6.11 -3.42 -0.95
C ASP A 105 -5.49 -2.33 -0.07
N LEU A 106 -6.24 -1.25 0.20
CA LEU A 106 -5.76 -0.17 1.04
C LEU A 106 -6.63 -0.04 2.29
N HIS A 107 -5.98 0.22 3.43
CA HIS A 107 -6.63 0.44 4.72
C HIS A 107 -6.24 1.82 5.25
N LEU A 108 -7.24 2.68 5.53
CA LEU A 108 -7.04 3.95 6.23
C LEU A 108 -7.32 3.74 7.71
N ASN A 109 -6.29 3.88 8.52
CA ASN A 109 -6.34 3.73 9.97
C ASN A 109 -5.91 5.02 10.65
N TYR A 110 -6.80 5.63 11.44
CA TYR A 110 -6.46 6.81 12.23
C TYR A 110 -5.82 6.41 13.55
N TYR A 111 -4.65 6.99 13.80
CA TYR A 111 -3.87 6.78 15.01
C TYR A 111 -3.98 8.01 15.93
N GLU A 112 -4.88 7.91 16.90
CA GLU A 112 -5.23 9.00 17.83
C GLU A 112 -4.01 9.59 18.58
N PRO A 113 -3.07 8.80 19.13
CA PRO A 113 -1.95 9.34 19.90
C PRO A 113 -1.05 10.33 19.16
N LYS A 114 -0.99 10.24 17.83
CA LYS A 114 -0.18 11.14 16.99
C LYS A 114 -1.02 12.05 16.09
N ASP A 115 -2.35 11.95 16.17
CA ASP A 115 -3.26 12.73 15.33
C ASP A 115 -2.95 12.57 13.83
N ARG A 116 -2.78 11.33 13.38
CA ARG A 116 -2.40 11.03 12.00
C ARG A 116 -3.18 9.84 11.44
N THR A 117 -3.40 9.88 10.14
CA THR A 117 -3.92 8.74 9.39
C THR A 117 -2.77 7.97 8.76
N TRP A 118 -2.75 6.67 9.00
CA TRP A 118 -1.95 5.73 8.24
C TRP A 118 -2.73 5.22 7.03
N LEU A 119 -2.07 5.20 5.88
CA LEU A 119 -2.48 4.43 4.72
C LEU A 119 -1.61 3.17 4.68
N ILE A 120 -2.27 2.03 4.73
CA ILE A 120 -1.64 0.71 4.80
C ILE A 120 -2.03 -0.04 3.53
N GLU A 121 -1.07 -0.66 2.87
CA GLU A 121 -1.33 -1.58 1.77
C GLU A 121 -1.39 -3.01 2.29
N ILE A 122 -2.40 -3.77 1.89
CA ILE A 122 -2.61 -5.18 2.23
C ILE A 122 -2.50 -5.99 0.95
N LEU A 123 -1.47 -6.82 0.84
CA LEU A 123 -1.21 -7.58 -0.39
C LEU A 123 -0.54 -8.92 -0.09
N PRO A 124 -0.62 -9.90 -1.04
CA PRO A 124 0.12 -11.16 -0.92
C PRO A 124 1.63 -10.93 -0.80
N LEU A 125 2.31 -11.74 -0.01
CA LEU A 125 3.76 -11.64 0.23
C LEU A 125 4.58 -11.60 -1.07
N GLU A 126 4.25 -12.43 -2.06
CA GLU A 126 4.99 -12.44 -3.33
C GLU A 126 4.79 -11.14 -4.14
N SER A 127 3.63 -10.49 -4.01
CA SER A 127 3.40 -9.15 -4.57
C SER A 127 4.21 -8.08 -3.85
N TYR A 128 4.30 -8.15 -2.52
CA TYR A 128 5.16 -7.27 -1.74
C TYR A 128 6.62 -7.34 -2.19
N LEU A 129 7.17 -8.55 -2.42
CA LEU A 129 8.55 -8.74 -2.85
C LEU A 129 8.85 -8.09 -4.22
N LYS A 130 7.86 -7.99 -5.09
CA LYS A 130 8.00 -7.27 -6.38
C LYS A 130 8.19 -5.77 -6.19
N GLY A 131 7.62 -5.18 -5.12
CA GLY A 131 7.70 -3.74 -4.83
C GLY A 131 8.91 -3.32 -4.00
N ILE A 132 9.76 -4.25 -3.53
CA ILE A 132 10.97 -3.96 -2.76
C ILE A 132 12.04 -3.30 -3.64
N LYS A 133 12.79 -2.32 -3.07
CA LYS A 133 13.85 -1.56 -3.75
C LYS A 133 15.17 -1.64 -2.98
N GLU A 134 15.65 -2.86 -2.74
CA GLU A 134 16.94 -3.13 -2.05
C GLU A 134 18.08 -3.41 -3.03
N THR A 135 17.77 -3.60 -4.32
CA THR A 135 18.74 -3.91 -5.37
C THR A 135 18.59 -2.97 -6.56
N SER A 136 19.49 -3.10 -7.54
CA SER A 136 19.38 -2.46 -8.86
C SER A 136 19.00 -3.50 -9.91
N ASN A 137 18.27 -3.09 -10.95
CA ASN A 137 17.97 -4.00 -12.07
C ASN A 137 19.21 -4.48 -12.82
N SER A 138 20.33 -3.75 -12.70
CA SER A 138 21.63 -4.11 -13.30
C SER A 138 22.47 -5.08 -12.44
N ASP A 139 22.04 -5.36 -11.21
CA ASP A 139 22.79 -6.29 -10.35
C ASP A 139 22.71 -7.74 -10.91
N PRO A 140 23.71 -8.59 -10.62
CA PRO A 140 23.68 -9.98 -11.01
C PRO A 140 22.40 -10.69 -10.53
N ILE A 141 21.80 -11.50 -11.39
CA ILE A 141 20.50 -12.15 -11.09
C ILE A 141 20.59 -13.04 -9.82
N GLU A 142 21.69 -13.73 -9.59
CA GLU A 142 21.86 -14.57 -8.41
C GLU A 142 21.96 -13.76 -7.12
N TYR A 143 22.50 -12.54 -7.18
CA TYR A 143 22.47 -11.60 -6.07
C TYR A 143 21.04 -11.13 -5.79
N GLN A 144 20.29 -10.75 -6.83
CA GLN A 144 18.89 -10.37 -6.69
C GLN A 144 18.06 -11.51 -6.08
N LYS A 145 18.25 -12.77 -6.52
CA LYS A 145 17.58 -13.94 -5.92
C LYS A 145 17.92 -14.11 -4.44
N ALA A 146 19.19 -14.00 -4.08
CA ALA A 146 19.60 -14.09 -2.68
C ALA A 146 18.93 -13.00 -1.80
N MET A 147 18.87 -11.77 -2.32
CA MET A 147 18.19 -10.66 -1.64
C MET A 147 16.69 -10.89 -1.51
N ILE A 148 16.01 -11.43 -2.53
CA ILE A 148 14.57 -11.75 -2.46
C ILE A 148 14.30 -12.86 -1.44
N ILE A 149 15.15 -13.91 -1.36
CA ILE A 149 15.02 -14.96 -0.34
C ILE A 149 15.18 -14.37 1.07
N ALA A 150 16.18 -13.51 1.26
CA ALA A 150 16.37 -12.83 2.54
C ALA A 150 15.21 -11.92 2.90
N ALA A 151 14.71 -11.14 1.93
CA ALA A 151 13.56 -10.25 2.11
C ALA A 151 12.28 -11.02 2.47
N ARG A 152 12.02 -12.16 1.79
CA ARG A 152 10.89 -13.04 2.10
C ARG A 152 10.98 -13.56 3.53
N THR A 153 12.15 -14.03 3.95
CA THR A 153 12.37 -14.54 5.31
C THR A 153 12.16 -13.46 6.35
N TYR A 154 12.66 -12.24 6.10
CA TYR A 154 12.46 -11.09 6.98
C TYR A 154 10.97 -10.74 7.10
N ALA A 155 10.26 -10.61 5.98
CA ALA A 155 8.83 -10.29 5.97
C ALA A 155 8.02 -11.36 6.72
N LEU A 156 8.27 -12.65 6.47
CA LEU A 156 7.60 -13.75 7.19
C LEU A 156 7.87 -13.70 8.70
N TYR A 157 9.07 -13.30 9.10
CA TYR A 157 9.39 -13.15 10.52
C TYR A 157 8.62 -12.01 11.19
N HIS A 158 8.27 -10.97 10.43
CA HIS A 158 7.54 -9.80 10.92
C HIS A 158 6.01 -9.93 10.85
N LEU A 159 5.49 -10.94 10.12
CA LEU A 159 4.05 -11.18 10.08
C LEU A 159 3.47 -11.40 11.49
N ASN A 160 2.37 -10.70 11.76
CA ASN A 160 1.63 -10.77 13.02
C ASN A 160 2.46 -10.39 14.28
N LYS A 161 3.56 -9.67 14.12
CA LYS A 161 4.33 -9.14 15.24
C LYS A 161 3.83 -7.74 15.66
N PHE A 162 2.55 -7.65 15.99
CA PHE A 162 1.94 -6.42 16.55
C PHE A 162 2.47 -6.04 17.95
N GLU A 163 3.65 -6.49 18.35
CA GLU A 163 4.20 -6.35 19.70
C GLU A 163 4.92 -5.02 19.93
N VAL A 164 5.10 -4.19 18.91
CA VAL A 164 5.66 -2.85 19.10
C VAL A 164 4.50 -1.88 19.32
N GLU A 165 4.50 -1.19 20.46
CA GLU A 165 3.60 -0.08 20.73
C GLU A 165 3.49 0.79 19.47
N ASP A 166 2.28 0.95 18.90
CA ASP A 166 1.97 1.74 17.72
C ASP A 166 1.97 1.02 16.35
N SER A 167 2.24 -0.28 16.22
CA SER A 167 2.17 -0.95 14.93
C SER A 167 0.86 -1.71 14.75
N PHE A 168 0.06 -1.25 13.83
CA PHE A 168 -1.14 -1.91 13.31
C PHE A 168 -0.92 -2.32 11.85
N PHE A 169 0.33 -2.57 11.48
CA PHE A 169 0.80 -3.14 10.22
C PHE A 169 2.13 -3.89 10.46
N ASP A 170 2.53 -4.77 9.53
CA ASP A 170 3.66 -5.68 9.71
C ASP A 170 5.02 -5.01 9.51
N VAL A 171 5.15 -4.14 8.48
CA VAL A 171 6.43 -3.56 8.07
C VAL A 171 6.31 -2.09 7.65
N TYR A 172 7.37 -1.32 7.91
CA TYR A 172 7.58 0.02 7.39
C TYR A 172 8.13 -0.03 5.94
N PRO A 173 7.85 0.99 5.10
CA PRO A 173 8.24 1.03 3.69
C PRO A 173 9.64 1.63 3.45
N ASP A 174 10.47 1.71 4.47
CA ASP A 174 11.76 2.40 4.47
C ASP A 174 12.85 1.59 5.21
N GLU A 175 14.01 2.21 5.48
CA GLU A 175 15.17 1.58 6.11
C GLU A 175 14.94 1.07 7.54
N ARG A 176 13.80 1.32 8.16
CA ARG A 176 13.42 0.71 9.45
C ARG A 176 13.17 -0.78 9.31
N ASP A 177 12.64 -1.19 8.16
CA ASP A 177 12.42 -2.59 7.79
C ASP A 177 12.99 -2.87 6.40
N GLN A 178 12.21 -2.64 5.33
CA GLN A 178 12.62 -2.88 3.95
C GLN A 178 12.12 -1.74 3.05
N VAL A 179 13.00 -1.20 2.20
CA VAL A 179 12.61 -0.14 1.27
C VAL A 179 11.60 -0.67 0.27
N TYR A 180 10.34 -0.29 0.45
CA TYR A 180 9.21 -0.67 -0.40
C TYR A 180 8.70 0.53 -1.20
N LYS A 181 8.54 0.37 -2.52
CA LYS A 181 8.17 1.43 -3.45
C LYS A 181 6.99 1.06 -4.37
N GLY A 182 6.31 -0.05 -4.04
CA GLY A 182 5.08 -0.47 -4.69
C GLY A 182 5.23 -0.85 -6.16
N TYR A 183 4.14 -0.70 -6.89
CA TYR A 183 4.01 -1.18 -8.27
C TYR A 183 5.01 -0.60 -9.28
N VAL A 184 5.47 0.63 -9.07
CA VAL A 184 6.44 1.25 -10.00
C VAL A 184 7.71 0.41 -10.15
N ILE A 185 8.15 -0.30 -9.09
CA ILE A 185 9.31 -1.20 -9.15
C ILE A 185 9.07 -2.34 -10.13
N GLU A 186 7.87 -2.90 -10.18
CA GLU A 186 7.54 -3.97 -11.13
C GLU A 186 7.75 -3.52 -12.59
N THR A 187 7.52 -2.24 -12.88
CA THR A 187 7.65 -1.70 -14.24
C THR A 187 9.10 -1.40 -14.65
N ILE A 188 9.98 -1.10 -13.69
CA ILE A 188 11.36 -0.65 -13.98
C ILE A 188 12.43 -1.68 -13.62
N MET A 189 12.06 -2.80 -12.93
CA MET A 189 13.00 -3.83 -12.49
C MET A 189 12.61 -5.25 -12.97
N PRO A 190 12.62 -5.53 -14.27
CA PRO A 190 12.20 -6.83 -14.80
C PRO A 190 13.08 -8.01 -14.32
N ASN A 191 14.36 -7.78 -13.98
CA ASN A 191 15.22 -8.82 -13.41
C ASN A 191 14.79 -9.19 -11.99
N GLN A 192 14.32 -8.23 -11.20
CA GLN A 192 13.73 -8.53 -9.89
C GLN A 192 12.44 -9.34 -10.01
N MET A 193 11.58 -9.04 -10.99
CA MET A 193 10.37 -9.85 -11.24
C MET A 193 10.73 -11.30 -11.55
N LYS A 194 11.81 -11.50 -12.35
CA LYS A 194 12.36 -12.82 -12.63
C LYS A 194 12.90 -13.49 -11.34
N ALA A 195 13.66 -12.75 -10.51
CA ALA A 195 14.20 -13.26 -9.26
C ALA A 195 13.11 -13.70 -8.29
N VAL A 196 12.04 -12.91 -8.11
CA VAL A 196 10.87 -13.29 -7.29
C VAL A 196 10.28 -14.60 -7.78
N LYS A 197 9.95 -14.69 -9.08
CA LYS A 197 9.36 -15.88 -9.69
C LYS A 197 10.23 -17.14 -9.59
N GLU A 198 11.55 -17.01 -9.71
CA GLU A 198 12.47 -18.16 -9.70
C GLU A 198 12.86 -18.61 -8.28
N THR A 199 12.45 -17.87 -7.24
CA THR A 199 12.73 -18.19 -5.84
C THR A 199 11.45 -18.49 -5.02
N GLU A 200 10.29 -18.51 -5.67
CA GLU A 200 8.98 -18.84 -5.10
C GLU A 200 8.87 -20.29 -4.59
#